data_73e334926b7f663fcb3db6dd467e88ec
#
_entry.id   73e334926b7f663fcb3db6dd467e88ec
#
_cell.length_a   1.000
_cell.length_b   1.000
_cell.length_c   1.000
_cell.angle_alpha   90.00
_cell.angle_beta   90.00
_cell.angle_gamma   90.00
#
_symmetry.space_group_name_H-M   'P 1'
#
loop_
_entity.id
_entity.type
_entity.pdbx_description
1 polymer ?
#
loop_
_entity_poly.entity_id
_entity_poly.type
_entity_poly.pdbx_seq_one_letter_code
_entity_poly.pdbx_strand_id
1 'polypeptide(L)'
;MNVINGGSHADNSLDIQEFMILPVGAPSLTEALRYGAEIFHTLKKILHDRGLTTAVGDEGGFAPNLPSNEAALETILQAIETAGYRAGKDVYLGLDVASSEFHKDGKYHLEGEGSSFDSAGFADYLAGLVARYPIVTIEDGMAEGDWAGWKGLTEKLGRKVQLVGDDLFVTNSKRLKDGIAQGVANAILVKVNQIASLTETLDAVDTAHRASYRAVMSHRSGETEDSTIADLAVATTCGQIRTGSLSRSDRLAKYNQLLRIQESLGDGAVYAGPDVRVRWPGIA
;
A
#
# COMPACT_ATOMS: atom_id res chain seq x y z
N MET A 1 2.20 -1.59 -5.83
CA MET A 1 1.42 -1.48 -7.09
C MET A 1 -0.01 -1.90 -6.79
N ASN A 2 -0.96 -0.97 -6.92
CA ASN A 2 -2.37 -1.23 -6.66
C ASN A 2 -3.00 -1.98 -7.84
N VAL A 3 -3.52 -3.19 -7.65
CA VAL A 3 -4.05 -4.02 -8.75
C VAL A 3 -5.56 -4.25 -8.70
N ILE A 4 -6.19 -4.12 -7.51
CA ILE A 4 -7.64 -4.09 -7.34
C ILE A 4 -8.03 -2.89 -6.48
N ASN A 5 -9.01 -2.12 -6.95
CA ASN A 5 -9.63 -1.01 -6.26
C ASN A 5 -10.98 -1.40 -5.66
N GLY A 6 -11.26 -0.87 -4.48
CA GLY A 6 -12.55 -0.94 -3.81
C GLY A 6 -12.82 0.37 -3.06
N GLY A 7 -13.67 0.33 -2.04
CA GLY A 7 -13.99 1.50 -1.22
C GLY A 7 -14.38 2.72 -2.05
N SER A 8 -13.87 3.89 -1.67
CA SER A 8 -14.13 5.15 -2.39
C SER A 8 -13.43 5.25 -3.76
N HIS A 9 -12.49 4.35 -4.09
CA HIS A 9 -11.76 4.34 -5.37
C HIS A 9 -12.47 3.54 -6.48
N ALA A 10 -13.56 2.86 -6.19
CA ALA A 10 -14.32 2.06 -7.15
C ALA A 10 -15.79 1.92 -6.74
N ASP A 11 -16.68 1.93 -7.74
CA ASP A 11 -18.11 1.62 -7.53
C ASP A 11 -18.31 0.09 -7.58
N ASN A 12 -17.99 -0.58 -6.48
CA ASN A 12 -18.12 -2.03 -6.31
C ASN A 12 -18.41 -2.40 -4.84
N SER A 13 -18.46 -3.72 -4.55
CA SER A 13 -18.83 -4.26 -3.23
C SER A 13 -17.69 -4.40 -2.23
N LEU A 14 -16.46 -4.01 -2.58
CA LEU A 14 -15.29 -4.17 -1.70
C LEU A 14 -15.19 -2.99 -0.72
N ASP A 15 -15.06 -3.27 0.57
CA ASP A 15 -14.90 -2.25 1.61
C ASP A 15 -13.48 -1.70 1.67
N ILE A 16 -12.47 -2.57 1.52
CA ILE A 16 -11.06 -2.19 1.49
C ILE A 16 -10.76 -1.46 0.18
N GLN A 17 -10.09 -0.30 0.29
CA GLN A 17 -9.91 0.64 -0.82
C GLN A 17 -8.91 0.17 -1.86
N GLU A 18 -7.79 -0.46 -1.42
CA GLU A 18 -6.74 -0.91 -2.34
C GLU A 18 -6.14 -2.24 -1.92
N PHE A 19 -5.97 -3.09 -2.94
CA PHE A 19 -5.24 -4.35 -2.84
C PHE A 19 -3.99 -4.25 -3.71
N MET A 20 -2.84 -4.30 -3.05
CA MET A 20 -1.54 -4.04 -3.67
C MET A 20 -0.69 -5.29 -3.76
N ILE A 21 0.15 -5.35 -4.79
CA ILE A 21 1.26 -6.29 -4.90
C ILE A 21 2.59 -5.58 -4.68
N LEU A 22 3.52 -6.26 -4.01
CA LEU A 22 4.86 -5.78 -3.71
C LEU A 22 5.89 -6.82 -4.22
N PRO A 23 6.53 -6.60 -5.38
CA PRO A 23 7.47 -7.55 -5.98
C PRO A 23 8.86 -7.45 -5.33
N VAL A 24 8.92 -7.57 -4.01
CA VAL A 24 10.15 -7.40 -3.22
C VAL A 24 11.18 -8.50 -3.44
N GLY A 25 10.78 -9.64 -4.04
CA GLY A 25 11.69 -10.72 -4.40
C GLY A 25 12.40 -10.51 -5.74
N ALA A 26 12.06 -9.48 -6.49
CA ALA A 26 12.70 -9.17 -7.76
C ALA A 26 14.16 -8.72 -7.55
N PRO A 27 15.07 -9.04 -8.48
CA PRO A 27 16.49 -8.68 -8.35
C PRO A 27 16.78 -7.22 -8.71
N SER A 28 15.88 -6.54 -9.39
CA SER A 28 16.02 -5.14 -9.83
C SER A 28 14.67 -4.47 -9.96
N LEU A 29 14.66 -3.13 -10.05
CA LEU A 29 13.42 -2.37 -10.30
C LEU A 29 12.79 -2.76 -11.65
N THR A 30 13.60 -2.92 -12.70
CA THR A 30 13.11 -3.36 -14.02
C THR A 30 12.39 -4.70 -13.93
N GLU A 31 12.96 -5.68 -13.22
CA GLU A 31 12.31 -6.97 -13.01
C GLU A 31 11.07 -6.85 -12.11
N ALA A 32 11.10 -5.98 -11.09
CA ALA A 32 9.92 -5.73 -10.27
C ALA A 32 8.74 -5.17 -11.08
N LEU A 33 9.01 -4.28 -12.03
CA LEU A 33 7.99 -3.76 -12.95
C LEU A 33 7.51 -4.82 -13.92
N ARG A 34 8.41 -5.70 -14.41
CA ARG A 34 8.03 -6.85 -15.24
C ARG A 34 7.10 -7.80 -14.47
N TYR A 35 7.45 -8.17 -13.23
CA TYR A 35 6.59 -8.99 -12.38
C TYR A 35 5.20 -8.35 -12.23
N GLY A 36 5.17 -7.07 -11.92
CA GLY A 36 3.92 -6.34 -11.80
C GLY A 36 3.07 -6.36 -13.07
N ALA A 37 3.68 -6.11 -14.23
CA ALA A 37 2.99 -6.09 -15.52
C ALA A 37 2.42 -7.49 -15.88
N GLU A 38 3.19 -8.55 -15.71
CA GLU A 38 2.76 -9.91 -15.98
C GLU A 38 1.62 -10.35 -15.06
N ILE A 39 1.70 -10.01 -13.77
CA ILE A 39 0.62 -10.28 -12.80
C ILE A 39 -0.64 -9.47 -13.16
N PHE A 40 -0.49 -8.19 -13.48
CA PHE A 40 -1.60 -7.31 -13.85
C PHE A 40 -2.37 -7.84 -15.08
N HIS A 41 -1.65 -8.24 -16.15
CA HIS A 41 -2.28 -8.81 -17.33
C HIS A 41 -2.88 -10.19 -17.09
N THR A 42 -2.25 -11.00 -16.24
CA THR A 42 -2.81 -12.30 -15.81
C THR A 42 -4.09 -12.11 -15.00
N LEU A 43 -4.10 -11.14 -14.07
CA LEU A 43 -5.29 -10.78 -13.30
C LEU A 43 -6.43 -10.32 -14.22
N LYS A 44 -6.12 -9.48 -15.22
CA LYS A 44 -7.11 -9.06 -16.24
C LYS A 44 -7.75 -10.25 -16.92
N LYS A 45 -6.94 -11.24 -17.34
CA LYS A 45 -7.44 -12.45 -17.98
C LYS A 45 -8.33 -13.26 -17.02
N ILE A 46 -7.93 -13.47 -15.78
CA ILE A 46 -8.70 -14.21 -14.78
C ILE A 46 -10.07 -13.54 -14.56
N LEU A 47 -10.09 -12.22 -14.39
CA LEU A 47 -11.34 -11.47 -14.22
C LEU A 47 -12.24 -11.59 -15.44
N HIS A 48 -11.69 -11.43 -16.65
CA HIS A 48 -12.41 -11.58 -17.91
C HIS A 48 -13.02 -12.98 -18.06
N ASP A 49 -12.22 -14.03 -17.80
CA ASP A 49 -12.67 -15.43 -17.94
C ASP A 49 -13.76 -15.80 -16.94
N ARG A 50 -13.85 -15.07 -15.81
CA ARG A 50 -14.94 -15.17 -14.82
C ARG A 50 -16.16 -14.28 -15.16
N GLY A 51 -16.13 -13.55 -16.27
CA GLY A 51 -17.20 -12.62 -16.65
C GLY A 51 -17.28 -11.35 -15.78
N LEU A 52 -16.18 -11.02 -15.07
CA LEU A 52 -16.08 -9.83 -14.24
C LEU A 52 -15.56 -8.64 -15.05
N THR A 53 -15.88 -7.42 -14.59
CA THR A 53 -15.39 -6.20 -15.24
C THR A 53 -13.86 -6.10 -15.14
N THR A 54 -13.25 -5.64 -16.21
CA THR A 54 -11.83 -5.28 -16.28
C THR A 54 -11.64 -3.77 -16.48
N ALA A 55 -12.68 -2.99 -16.19
CA ALA A 55 -12.53 -1.53 -16.04
C ALA A 55 -11.65 -1.23 -14.85
N VAL A 56 -10.91 -0.12 -14.94
CA VAL A 56 -9.98 0.32 -13.90
C VAL A 56 -10.57 1.47 -13.10
N GLY A 57 -10.25 1.50 -11.80
CA GLY A 57 -10.57 2.61 -10.90
C GLY A 57 -9.59 3.78 -11.05
N ASP A 58 -9.69 4.72 -10.13
CA ASP A 58 -8.95 5.99 -10.18
C ASP A 58 -7.44 5.81 -10.19
N GLU A 59 -6.92 4.78 -9.52
CA GLU A 59 -5.49 4.50 -9.44
C GLU A 59 -5.01 3.44 -10.45
N GLY A 60 -5.85 3.06 -11.39
CA GLY A 60 -5.49 2.14 -12.47
C GLY A 60 -5.59 0.65 -12.13
N GLY A 61 -5.94 0.28 -10.90
CA GLY A 61 -6.31 -1.09 -10.53
C GLY A 61 -7.70 -1.47 -11.07
N PHE A 62 -7.97 -2.77 -11.24
CA PHE A 62 -9.28 -3.24 -11.67
C PHE A 62 -10.33 -3.01 -10.58
N ALA A 63 -11.59 -2.83 -10.98
CA ALA A 63 -12.71 -2.59 -10.09
C ALA A 63 -13.81 -3.67 -10.23
N PRO A 64 -13.51 -4.97 -10.03
CA PRO A 64 -14.49 -6.03 -10.15
C PRO A 64 -15.45 -6.05 -8.95
N ASN A 65 -16.68 -6.49 -9.16
CA ASN A 65 -17.56 -6.90 -8.08
C ASN A 65 -17.15 -8.30 -7.59
N LEU A 66 -16.51 -8.36 -6.43
CA LEU A 66 -16.14 -9.60 -5.76
C LEU A 66 -16.93 -9.75 -4.45
N PRO A 67 -17.21 -10.99 -4.00
CA PRO A 67 -18.12 -11.22 -2.88
C PRO A 67 -17.55 -10.80 -1.52
N SER A 68 -16.24 -10.60 -1.39
CA SER A 68 -15.59 -10.22 -0.15
C SER A 68 -14.18 -9.67 -0.39
N ASN A 69 -13.60 -9.02 0.63
CA ASN A 69 -12.21 -8.60 0.62
C ASN A 69 -11.25 -9.81 0.48
N GLU A 70 -11.58 -10.95 1.09
CA GLU A 70 -10.81 -12.19 0.94
C GLU A 70 -10.82 -12.71 -0.50
N ALA A 71 -11.97 -12.64 -1.18
CA ALA A 71 -12.06 -13.05 -2.59
C ALA A 71 -11.15 -12.20 -3.50
N ALA A 72 -10.94 -10.93 -3.17
CA ALA A 72 -9.97 -10.08 -3.86
C ALA A 72 -8.53 -10.59 -3.63
N LEU A 73 -8.16 -10.86 -2.38
CA LEU A 73 -6.83 -11.42 -2.04
C LEU A 73 -6.58 -12.75 -2.74
N GLU A 74 -7.54 -13.68 -2.71
CA GLU A 74 -7.44 -14.99 -3.38
C GLU A 74 -7.29 -14.86 -4.89
N THR A 75 -8.02 -13.91 -5.51
CA THR A 75 -7.93 -13.66 -6.94
C THR A 75 -6.55 -13.12 -7.33
N ILE A 76 -5.96 -12.24 -6.50
CA ILE A 76 -4.60 -11.75 -6.70
C ILE A 76 -3.58 -12.87 -6.51
N LEU A 77 -3.71 -13.71 -5.49
CA LEU A 77 -2.84 -14.86 -5.30
C LEU A 77 -2.87 -15.80 -6.50
N GLN A 78 -4.07 -16.11 -7.02
CA GLN A 78 -4.19 -16.89 -8.25
C GLN A 78 -3.47 -16.23 -9.43
N ALA A 79 -3.55 -14.90 -9.57
CA ALA A 79 -2.86 -14.18 -10.63
C ALA A 79 -1.33 -14.26 -10.48
N ILE A 80 -0.81 -14.12 -9.25
CA ILE A 80 0.62 -14.25 -8.95
C ILE A 80 1.14 -15.64 -9.34
N GLU A 81 0.46 -16.71 -8.90
CA GLU A 81 0.85 -18.07 -9.17
C GLU A 81 0.72 -18.43 -10.66
N THR A 82 -0.38 -18.01 -11.31
CA THR A 82 -0.60 -18.23 -12.75
C THR A 82 0.43 -17.50 -13.60
N ALA A 83 0.92 -16.34 -13.16
CA ALA A 83 2.01 -15.61 -13.80
C ALA A 83 3.40 -16.27 -13.56
N GLY A 84 3.47 -17.33 -12.75
CA GLY A 84 4.71 -18.08 -12.49
C GLY A 84 5.53 -17.58 -11.29
N TYR A 85 4.96 -16.72 -10.46
CA TYR A 85 5.62 -16.19 -9.26
C TYR A 85 5.09 -16.87 -7.98
N ARG A 86 5.89 -16.79 -6.92
CA ARG A 86 5.56 -17.37 -5.62
C ARG A 86 5.09 -16.26 -4.66
N ALA A 87 3.82 -16.33 -4.25
CA ALA A 87 3.30 -15.47 -3.21
C ALA A 87 4.03 -15.71 -1.88
N GLY A 88 4.33 -14.65 -1.16
CA GLY A 88 5.10 -14.70 0.09
C GLY A 88 6.61 -14.96 -0.08
N LYS A 89 7.11 -14.95 -1.32
CA LYS A 89 8.54 -15.07 -1.60
C LYS A 89 9.00 -14.08 -2.67
N ASP A 90 8.43 -14.16 -3.87
CA ASP A 90 8.76 -13.27 -4.98
C ASP A 90 7.91 -12.00 -4.91
N VAL A 91 6.63 -12.17 -4.54
CA VAL A 91 5.64 -11.09 -4.43
C VAL A 91 4.85 -11.22 -3.14
N TYR A 92 4.70 -10.11 -2.44
CA TYR A 92 3.88 -9.99 -1.23
C TYR A 92 2.66 -9.12 -1.50
N LEU A 93 1.74 -9.06 -0.54
CA LEU A 93 0.52 -8.27 -0.61
C LEU A 93 0.59 -7.07 0.33
N GLY A 94 -0.13 -6.01 -0.03
CA GLY A 94 -0.40 -4.85 0.80
C GLY A 94 -1.85 -4.43 0.71
N LEU A 95 -2.33 -3.76 1.74
CA LEU A 95 -3.68 -3.20 1.80
C LEU A 95 -3.60 -1.71 2.09
N ASP A 96 -4.44 -0.93 1.42
CA ASP A 96 -4.92 0.34 1.94
C ASP A 96 -6.37 0.15 2.36
N VAL A 97 -6.59 0.18 3.66
CA VAL A 97 -7.90 -0.12 4.23
C VAL A 97 -8.81 1.10 4.20
N ALA A 98 -8.22 2.30 4.31
CA ALA A 98 -8.93 3.59 4.38
C ALA A 98 -10.09 3.54 5.39
N SER A 99 -9.85 2.98 6.56
CA SER A 99 -10.89 2.55 7.51
C SER A 99 -11.72 3.70 8.09
N SER A 100 -11.27 4.95 7.97
CA SER A 100 -12.07 6.14 8.29
C SER A 100 -13.36 6.23 7.48
N GLU A 101 -13.38 5.74 6.25
CA GLU A 101 -14.53 5.78 5.33
C GLU A 101 -15.74 4.98 5.84
N PHE A 102 -15.49 3.89 6.57
CA PHE A 102 -16.54 3.02 7.12
C PHE A 102 -16.56 2.96 8.64
N HIS A 103 -15.83 3.86 9.31
CA HIS A 103 -15.89 4.02 10.77
C HIS A 103 -16.98 4.99 11.17
N LYS A 104 -18.02 4.51 11.85
CA LYS A 104 -19.14 5.31 12.30
C LYS A 104 -19.63 4.83 13.67
N ASP A 105 -19.99 5.76 14.55
CA ASP A 105 -20.53 5.49 15.89
C ASP A 105 -19.64 4.53 16.72
N GLY A 106 -18.31 4.67 16.58
CA GLY A 106 -17.32 3.85 17.28
C GLY A 106 -17.19 2.41 16.75
N LYS A 107 -17.69 2.14 15.56
CA LYS A 107 -17.62 0.83 14.92
C LYS A 107 -17.15 0.92 13.47
N TYR A 108 -16.54 -0.14 13.02
CA TYR A 108 -16.13 -0.38 11.64
C TYR A 108 -17.17 -1.24 10.93
N HIS A 109 -17.82 -0.69 9.92
CA HIS A 109 -18.94 -1.33 9.20
C HIS A 109 -18.46 -1.78 7.82
N LEU A 110 -18.19 -3.07 7.65
CA LEU A 110 -17.90 -3.68 6.35
C LEU A 110 -19.24 -4.01 5.67
N GLU A 111 -19.77 -3.07 4.89
CA GLU A 111 -21.09 -3.20 4.27
C GLU A 111 -21.12 -4.33 3.23
N GLY A 112 -20.03 -4.46 2.46
CA GLY A 112 -19.88 -5.51 1.46
C GLY A 112 -19.85 -6.92 2.06
N GLU A 113 -19.42 -7.06 3.31
CA GLU A 113 -19.40 -8.34 4.04
C GLU A 113 -20.53 -8.48 5.05
N GLY A 114 -21.36 -7.44 5.24
CA GLY A 114 -22.45 -7.44 6.24
C GLY A 114 -21.97 -7.57 7.68
N SER A 115 -20.74 -7.11 7.97
CA SER A 115 -20.08 -7.27 9.26
C SER A 115 -19.82 -5.92 9.95
N SER A 116 -19.79 -5.93 11.28
CA SER A 116 -19.51 -4.73 12.08
C SER A 116 -18.65 -5.09 13.28
N PHE A 117 -17.64 -4.29 13.56
CA PHE A 117 -16.66 -4.53 14.61
C PHE A 117 -16.44 -3.29 15.48
N ASP A 118 -16.13 -3.48 16.74
CA ASP A 118 -15.41 -2.47 17.53
C ASP A 118 -13.91 -2.44 17.13
N SER A 119 -13.15 -1.53 17.71
CA SER A 119 -11.73 -1.37 17.39
C SER A 119 -10.91 -2.65 17.62
N ALA A 120 -11.18 -3.38 18.70
CA ALA A 120 -10.47 -4.62 19.01
C ALA A 120 -10.84 -5.74 18.02
N GLY A 121 -12.13 -5.90 17.73
CA GLY A 121 -12.64 -6.87 16.76
C GLY A 121 -12.12 -6.60 15.34
N PHE A 122 -12.03 -5.33 14.94
CA PHE A 122 -11.49 -4.96 13.64
C PHE A 122 -9.96 -5.22 13.54
N ALA A 123 -9.22 -4.95 14.63
CA ALA A 123 -7.81 -5.36 14.71
C ALA A 123 -7.64 -6.89 14.63
N ASP A 124 -8.58 -7.67 15.19
CA ASP A 124 -8.58 -9.13 15.05
C ASP A 124 -8.91 -9.59 13.62
N TYR A 125 -9.85 -8.92 12.96
CA TYR A 125 -10.14 -9.18 11.54
C TYR A 125 -8.90 -8.98 10.67
N LEU A 126 -8.21 -7.83 10.80
CA LEU A 126 -6.97 -7.57 10.06
C LEU A 126 -5.86 -8.56 10.41
N ALA A 127 -5.72 -8.93 11.69
CA ALA A 127 -4.76 -9.95 12.11
C ALA A 127 -5.07 -11.32 11.52
N GLY A 128 -6.34 -11.66 11.36
CA GLY A 128 -6.79 -12.87 10.67
C GLY A 128 -6.39 -12.89 9.20
N LEU A 129 -6.50 -11.76 8.49
CA LEU A 129 -6.02 -11.64 7.11
C LEU A 129 -4.50 -11.81 7.02
N VAL A 130 -3.73 -11.14 7.89
CA VAL A 130 -2.27 -11.27 7.93
C VAL A 130 -1.81 -12.70 8.24
N ALA A 131 -2.57 -13.43 9.04
CA ALA A 131 -2.22 -14.83 9.37
C ALA A 131 -2.43 -15.80 8.20
N ARG A 132 -3.34 -15.49 7.28
CA ARG A 132 -3.71 -16.37 6.16
C ARG A 132 -3.07 -15.98 4.82
N TYR A 133 -2.75 -14.72 4.66
CA TYR A 133 -2.24 -14.15 3.41
C TYR A 133 -0.87 -13.50 3.62
N PRO A 134 0.00 -13.48 2.62
CA PRO A 134 1.34 -12.90 2.72
C PRO A 134 1.30 -11.35 2.67
N ILE A 135 0.51 -10.76 3.57
CA ILE A 135 0.37 -9.32 3.72
C ILE A 135 1.53 -8.79 4.57
N VAL A 136 2.24 -7.80 4.06
CA VAL A 136 3.42 -7.20 4.72
C VAL A 136 3.26 -5.72 5.04
N THR A 137 2.22 -5.08 4.52
CA THR A 137 1.91 -3.68 4.80
C THR A 137 0.40 -3.45 4.84
N ILE A 138 -0.04 -2.66 5.80
CA ILE A 138 -1.43 -2.21 5.95
C ILE A 138 -1.39 -0.70 6.17
N GLU A 139 -2.06 0.03 5.29
CA GLU A 139 -2.25 1.47 5.37
C GLU A 139 -3.64 1.73 5.96
N ASP A 140 -3.71 2.73 6.85
CA ASP A 140 -4.92 3.19 7.54
C ASP A 140 -5.83 2.06 8.03
N GLY A 141 -5.20 1.10 8.72
CA GLY A 141 -5.87 -0.06 9.32
C GLY A 141 -6.84 0.29 10.45
N MET A 142 -6.78 1.51 10.97
CA MET A 142 -7.75 2.10 11.91
C MET A 142 -8.09 3.51 11.47
N ALA A 143 -9.27 3.99 11.89
CA ALA A 143 -9.72 5.36 11.61
C ALA A 143 -8.75 6.40 12.18
N GLU A 144 -8.64 7.54 11.50
CA GLU A 144 -7.71 8.64 11.84
C GLU A 144 -7.88 9.21 13.26
N GLY A 145 -9.09 9.09 13.82
CA GLY A 145 -9.43 9.53 15.17
C GLY A 145 -9.33 8.43 16.24
N ASP A 146 -9.20 7.16 15.84
CA ASP A 146 -9.17 6.01 16.78
C ASP A 146 -7.73 5.67 17.21
N TRP A 147 -7.10 6.57 17.91
CA TRP A 147 -5.71 6.40 18.39
C TRP A 147 -5.54 5.22 19.35
N ALA A 148 -6.57 4.88 20.14
CA ALA A 148 -6.56 3.70 21.00
C ALA A 148 -6.59 2.41 20.17
N GLY A 149 -7.43 2.35 19.14
CA GLY A 149 -7.47 1.25 18.18
C GLY A 149 -6.13 1.10 17.43
N TRP A 150 -5.56 2.21 16.97
CA TRP A 150 -4.23 2.23 16.35
C TRP A 150 -3.13 1.67 17.25
N LYS A 151 -3.15 2.03 18.53
CA LYS A 151 -2.20 1.48 19.51
C LYS A 151 -2.38 -0.02 19.66
N GLY A 152 -3.61 -0.49 19.82
CA GLY A 152 -3.91 -1.93 19.91
C GLY A 152 -3.49 -2.69 18.65
N LEU A 153 -3.76 -2.15 17.46
CA LEU A 153 -3.32 -2.73 16.19
C LEU A 153 -1.79 -2.79 16.11
N THR A 154 -1.10 -1.72 16.55
CA THR A 154 0.37 -1.66 16.53
C THR A 154 0.99 -2.69 17.47
N GLU A 155 0.45 -2.84 18.67
CA GLU A 155 0.89 -3.87 19.63
C GLU A 155 0.68 -5.29 19.06
N LYS A 156 -0.41 -5.52 18.34
CA LYS A 156 -0.78 -6.82 17.76
C LYS A 156 0.04 -7.17 16.51
N LEU A 157 0.22 -6.25 15.60
CA LEU A 157 0.77 -6.49 14.27
C LEU A 157 2.07 -5.76 13.95
N GLY A 158 2.42 -4.70 14.68
CA GLY A 158 3.54 -3.82 14.32
C GLY A 158 4.92 -4.47 14.28
N ARG A 159 5.05 -5.68 14.85
CA ARG A 159 6.27 -6.51 14.73
C ARG A 159 6.24 -7.48 13.55
N LYS A 160 5.13 -7.59 12.85
CA LYS A 160 4.93 -8.55 11.75
C LYS A 160 4.75 -7.85 10.41
N VAL A 161 4.09 -6.70 10.41
CA VAL A 161 3.77 -5.95 9.20
C VAL A 161 4.09 -4.46 9.37
N GLN A 162 4.29 -3.79 8.26
CA GLN A 162 4.35 -2.33 8.22
C GLN A 162 2.94 -1.78 8.38
N LEU A 163 2.76 -0.88 9.35
CA LEU A 163 1.53 -0.15 9.61
C LEU A 163 1.73 1.31 9.21
N VAL A 164 1.10 1.70 8.11
CA VAL A 164 1.30 3.02 7.49
C VAL A 164 0.15 3.93 7.91
N GLY A 165 0.48 5.11 8.45
CA GLY A 165 -0.51 6.16 8.67
C GLY A 165 -0.52 7.15 7.51
N ASP A 166 -1.63 7.21 6.78
CA ASP A 166 -1.95 8.26 5.81
C ASP A 166 -2.80 9.35 6.48
N ASP A 167 -4.10 9.12 6.62
CA ASP A 167 -5.02 10.05 7.28
C ASP A 167 -4.68 10.27 8.75
N LEU A 168 -4.07 9.27 9.39
CA LEU A 168 -3.57 9.38 10.75
C LEU A 168 -2.54 10.51 10.89
N PHE A 169 -1.60 10.65 9.96
CA PHE A 169 -0.48 11.58 10.06
C PHE A 169 -0.56 12.78 9.10
N VAL A 170 -1.28 12.65 7.99
CA VAL A 170 -1.48 13.67 6.95
C VAL A 170 -0.17 14.37 6.53
N THR A 171 0.92 13.60 6.41
CA THR A 171 2.29 14.09 6.10
C THR A 171 2.79 15.15 7.08
N ASN A 172 2.19 15.26 8.26
CA ASN A 172 2.47 16.31 9.25
C ASN A 172 3.47 15.82 10.31
N SER A 173 4.67 16.43 10.36
CA SER A 173 5.74 16.03 11.28
C SER A 173 5.35 16.14 12.76
N LYS A 174 4.44 17.06 13.13
CA LYS A 174 3.95 17.17 14.51
C LYS A 174 3.08 15.98 14.88
N ARG A 175 2.08 15.64 14.04
CA ARG A 175 1.23 14.46 14.26
C ARG A 175 2.03 13.16 14.27
N LEU A 176 3.06 13.09 13.40
CA LEU A 176 3.99 11.95 13.40
C LEU A 176 4.75 11.85 14.72
N LYS A 177 5.28 12.95 15.26
CA LYS A 177 5.96 12.97 16.58
C LYS A 177 5.03 12.51 17.70
N ASP A 178 3.77 12.92 17.67
CA ASP A 178 2.76 12.47 18.65
C ASP A 178 2.52 10.95 18.52
N GLY A 179 2.45 10.41 17.30
CA GLY A 179 2.32 8.97 17.05
C GLY A 179 3.54 8.18 17.52
N ILE A 180 4.73 8.67 17.24
CA ILE A 180 6.00 8.06 17.70
C ILE A 180 6.03 8.00 19.23
N ALA A 181 5.67 9.09 19.89
CA ALA A 181 5.66 9.16 21.36
C ALA A 181 4.66 8.18 21.99
N GLN A 182 3.56 7.88 21.30
CA GLN A 182 2.54 6.94 21.76
C GLN A 182 2.75 5.49 21.28
N GLY A 183 3.75 5.26 20.41
CA GLY A 183 4.00 3.93 19.82
C GLY A 183 2.89 3.47 18.87
N VAL A 184 2.40 4.39 18.05
CA VAL A 184 1.29 4.19 17.10
C VAL A 184 1.84 4.13 15.68
N ALA A 185 1.45 3.11 14.92
CA ALA A 185 1.98 2.78 13.59
C ALA A 185 3.50 2.49 13.60
N ASN A 186 4.12 2.33 12.44
CA ASN A 186 5.57 2.22 12.27
C ASN A 186 6.07 2.77 10.92
N ALA A 187 5.17 3.40 10.16
CA ALA A 187 5.46 4.06 8.91
C ALA A 187 4.48 5.22 8.67
N ILE A 188 4.90 6.16 7.83
CA ILE A 188 4.09 7.29 7.36
C ILE A 188 3.96 7.25 5.85
N LEU A 189 2.76 7.54 5.33
CA LEU A 189 2.58 7.88 3.93
C LEU A 189 2.92 9.36 3.72
N VAL A 190 3.68 9.66 2.67
CA VAL A 190 4.19 11.01 2.40
C VAL A 190 3.60 11.52 1.09
N LYS A 191 2.71 12.49 1.19
CA LYS A 191 2.05 13.17 0.09
C LYS A 191 2.49 14.63 0.04
N VAL A 192 3.35 14.98 -0.91
CA VAL A 192 3.98 16.32 -1.00
C VAL A 192 2.96 17.45 -1.01
N ASN A 193 1.88 17.31 -1.76
CA ASN A 193 0.85 18.34 -1.87
C ASN A 193 -0.13 18.37 -0.68
N GLN A 194 -0.10 17.42 0.21
CA GLN A 194 -0.94 17.39 1.42
C GLN A 194 -0.39 18.33 2.50
N ILE A 195 0.92 18.37 2.67
CA ILE A 195 1.60 19.33 3.57
C ILE A 195 1.99 20.62 2.85
N ALA A 196 1.97 20.62 1.52
CA ALA A 196 2.05 21.75 0.62
C ALA A 196 3.43 22.39 0.39
N SER A 197 4.48 22.00 1.09
CA SER A 197 5.85 22.43 0.78
C SER A 197 6.85 21.28 0.78
N LEU A 198 7.87 21.38 -0.08
CA LEU A 198 8.95 20.39 -0.13
C LEU A 198 9.73 20.36 1.19
N THR A 199 9.97 21.50 1.81
CA THR A 199 10.67 21.59 3.10
C THR A 199 9.96 20.80 4.19
N GLU A 200 8.65 20.96 4.35
CA GLU A 200 7.86 20.22 5.34
C GLU A 200 7.74 18.74 4.99
N THR A 201 7.69 18.40 3.70
CA THR A 201 7.72 17.02 3.21
C THR A 201 9.03 16.33 3.65
N LEU A 202 10.17 16.98 3.41
CA LEU A 202 11.49 16.45 3.81
C LEU A 202 11.63 16.36 5.33
N ASP A 203 11.08 17.32 6.09
CA ASP A 203 11.06 17.28 7.56
C ASP A 203 10.23 16.08 8.07
N ALA A 204 9.12 15.77 7.45
CA ALA A 204 8.32 14.58 7.79
C ALA A 204 9.09 13.28 7.54
N VAL A 205 9.76 13.16 6.39
CA VAL A 205 10.60 11.99 6.06
C VAL A 205 11.77 11.85 7.03
N ASP A 206 12.51 12.94 7.31
CA ASP A 206 13.63 12.92 8.26
C ASP A 206 13.17 12.56 9.67
N THR A 207 12.03 13.11 10.10
CA THR A 207 11.43 12.79 11.40
C THR A 207 11.09 11.30 11.51
N ALA A 208 10.51 10.70 10.47
CA ALA A 208 10.22 9.27 10.40
C ALA A 208 11.51 8.44 10.53
N HIS A 209 12.49 8.72 9.67
CA HIS A 209 13.74 7.96 9.62
C HIS A 209 14.51 8.02 10.94
N ARG A 210 14.61 9.19 11.59
CA ARG A 210 15.26 9.34 12.90
C ARG A 210 14.59 8.54 14.01
N ALA A 211 13.30 8.29 13.90
CA ALA A 211 12.53 7.48 14.84
C ALA A 211 12.47 5.99 14.45
N SER A 212 13.19 5.57 13.42
CA SER A 212 13.11 4.22 12.84
C SER A 212 11.72 3.86 12.28
N TYR A 213 10.91 4.87 12.00
CA TYR A 213 9.71 4.74 11.18
C TYR A 213 10.11 4.75 9.71
N ARG A 214 9.33 4.11 8.87
CA ARG A 214 9.50 4.15 7.43
C ARG A 214 8.70 5.27 6.82
N ALA A 215 9.14 5.74 5.66
CA ALA A 215 8.40 6.64 4.82
C ALA A 215 8.05 5.96 3.51
N VAL A 216 6.81 6.10 3.05
CA VAL A 216 6.34 5.63 1.75
C VAL A 216 5.97 6.86 0.94
N MET A 217 6.73 7.18 -0.10
CA MET A 217 6.40 8.29 -0.99
C MET A 217 5.16 7.95 -1.79
N SER A 218 4.19 8.87 -1.86
CA SER A 218 2.88 8.57 -2.44
C SER A 218 2.39 9.64 -3.41
N HIS A 219 1.66 9.17 -4.40
CA HIS A 219 0.80 9.98 -5.26
C HIS A 219 -0.51 10.34 -4.54
N ARG A 220 -1.46 10.89 -5.28
CA ARG A 220 -2.86 11.10 -4.88
C ARG A 220 -3.81 10.38 -5.85
N SER A 221 -5.09 10.17 -5.44
CA SER A 221 -6.14 9.64 -6.33
C SER A 221 -6.35 10.55 -7.55
N GLY A 222 -6.45 11.87 -7.36
CA GLY A 222 -6.35 12.86 -8.43
C GLY A 222 -4.89 13.18 -8.73
N GLU A 223 -4.38 12.74 -9.89
CA GLU A 223 -2.97 12.83 -10.24
C GLU A 223 -2.75 13.33 -11.67
N THR A 224 -1.52 13.76 -11.97
CA THR A 224 -1.04 14.15 -13.29
C THR A 224 0.13 13.26 -13.72
N GLU A 225 0.69 13.51 -14.90
CA GLU A 225 1.90 12.84 -15.36
C GLU A 225 3.20 13.42 -14.76
N ASP A 226 3.11 14.36 -13.81
CA ASP A 226 4.27 14.82 -13.05
C ASP A 226 4.93 13.63 -12.34
N SER A 227 6.25 13.54 -12.40
CA SER A 227 7.02 12.40 -11.88
C SER A 227 7.93 12.76 -10.71
N THR A 228 7.84 13.98 -10.18
CA THR A 228 8.71 14.49 -9.10
C THR A 228 8.76 13.57 -7.88
N ILE A 229 7.65 12.90 -7.53
CA ILE A 229 7.62 11.98 -6.39
C ILE A 229 8.52 10.75 -6.60
N ALA A 230 8.82 10.35 -7.84
CA ALA A 230 9.77 9.27 -8.11
C ALA A 230 11.21 9.72 -7.78
N ASP A 231 11.58 10.93 -8.18
CA ASP A 231 12.89 11.53 -7.83
C ASP A 231 13.02 11.69 -6.32
N LEU A 232 11.98 12.17 -5.64
CA LEU A 232 11.96 12.33 -4.19
C LEU A 232 12.06 10.99 -3.46
N ALA A 233 11.38 9.94 -3.92
CA ALA A 233 11.46 8.61 -3.30
C ALA A 233 12.88 8.06 -3.29
N VAL A 234 13.64 8.29 -4.37
CA VAL A 234 15.04 7.89 -4.47
C VAL A 234 15.94 8.83 -3.66
N ALA A 235 15.80 10.14 -3.83
CA ALA A 235 16.65 11.14 -3.19
C ALA A 235 16.56 11.12 -1.65
N THR A 236 15.40 10.78 -1.10
CA THR A 236 15.17 10.70 0.36
C THR A 236 15.41 9.30 0.93
N THR A 237 15.81 8.34 0.09
CA THR A 237 16.01 6.94 0.52
C THR A 237 14.77 6.32 1.19
N CYS A 238 13.57 6.71 0.80
CA CYS A 238 12.34 6.10 1.29
C CYS A 238 12.31 4.58 1.03
N GLY A 239 12.92 4.14 -0.09
CA GLY A 239 12.96 2.73 -0.48
C GLY A 239 11.61 2.18 -0.92
N GLN A 240 10.54 2.99 -0.83
CA GLN A 240 9.18 2.62 -1.15
C GLN A 240 8.47 3.79 -1.84
N ILE A 241 7.67 3.47 -2.85
CA ILE A 241 6.76 4.39 -3.51
C ILE A 241 5.41 3.71 -3.74
N ARG A 242 4.33 4.43 -3.45
CA ARG A 242 2.95 4.04 -3.74
C ARG A 242 2.44 4.98 -4.83
N THR A 243 2.26 4.46 -6.03
CA THR A 243 1.93 5.28 -7.20
C THR A 243 0.96 4.62 -8.18
N GLY A 244 0.02 3.84 -7.61
CA GLY A 244 -1.05 3.21 -8.37
C GLY A 244 -0.63 1.94 -9.12
N SER A 245 -1.37 1.61 -10.16
CA SER A 245 -1.22 0.39 -10.92
C SER A 245 -0.31 0.57 -12.15
N LEU A 246 -0.20 -0.49 -12.93
CA LEU A 246 0.54 -0.54 -14.20
C LEU A 246 -0.37 -0.21 -15.39
N SER A 247 -1.29 0.71 -15.18
CA SER A 247 -2.18 1.29 -16.16
C SER A 247 -2.38 2.78 -15.88
N ARG A 248 -2.89 3.54 -16.84
CA ARG A 248 -3.03 4.99 -16.87
C ARG A 248 -1.68 5.72 -16.90
N SER A 249 -1.56 6.71 -17.79
CA SER A 249 -0.31 7.44 -18.02
C SER A 249 0.15 8.25 -16.80
N ASP A 250 -0.80 8.77 -16.02
CA ASP A 250 -0.56 9.49 -14.77
C ASP A 250 0.13 8.62 -13.70
N ARG A 251 -0.03 7.29 -13.75
CA ARG A 251 0.66 6.33 -12.87
C ARG A 251 1.98 5.86 -13.49
N LEU A 252 1.93 5.47 -14.77
CA LEU A 252 3.11 4.98 -15.49
C LEU A 252 4.24 6.01 -15.58
N ALA A 253 3.93 7.31 -15.58
CA ALA A 253 4.92 8.36 -15.59
C ALA A 253 5.95 8.22 -14.45
N LYS A 254 5.51 7.85 -13.24
CA LYS A 254 6.38 7.65 -12.06
C LYS A 254 7.25 6.41 -12.21
N TYR A 255 6.68 5.30 -12.66
CA TYR A 255 7.44 4.07 -12.93
C TYR A 255 8.48 4.29 -14.04
N ASN A 256 8.12 4.99 -15.11
CA ASN A 256 9.04 5.33 -16.19
C ASN A 256 10.17 6.25 -15.70
N GLN A 257 9.87 7.18 -14.76
CA GLN A 257 10.91 8.02 -14.16
C GLN A 257 11.87 7.19 -13.30
N LEU A 258 11.38 6.25 -12.53
CA LEU A 258 12.24 5.35 -11.76
C LEU A 258 13.16 4.52 -12.66
N LEU A 259 12.68 4.09 -13.84
CA LEU A 259 13.55 3.41 -14.84
C LEU A 259 14.65 4.35 -15.38
N ARG A 260 14.32 5.61 -15.67
CA ARG A 260 15.33 6.61 -16.10
C ARG A 260 16.37 6.87 -15.00
N ILE A 261 15.92 6.94 -13.73
CA ILE A 261 16.82 7.09 -12.58
C ILE A 261 17.74 5.86 -12.48
N GLN A 262 17.19 4.65 -12.59
CA GLN A 262 17.99 3.41 -12.59
C GLN A 262 19.04 3.43 -13.72
N GLU A 263 18.64 3.83 -14.92
CA GLU A 263 19.56 3.95 -16.07
C GLU A 263 20.65 4.98 -15.80
N SER A 264 20.30 6.15 -15.24
CA SER A 264 21.28 7.21 -14.92
C SER A 264 22.27 6.81 -13.83
N LEU A 265 21.85 6.00 -12.87
CA LEU A 265 22.71 5.50 -11.79
C LEU A 265 23.59 4.32 -12.22
N GLY A 266 23.24 3.63 -13.30
CA GLY A 266 23.99 2.48 -13.80
C GLY A 266 24.23 1.42 -12.71
N ASP A 267 25.49 0.99 -12.55
CA ASP A 267 25.88 -0.01 -11.55
C ASP A 267 25.70 0.46 -10.10
N GLY A 268 25.48 1.76 -9.87
CA GLY A 268 25.17 2.32 -8.55
C GLY A 268 23.69 2.18 -8.17
N ALA A 269 22.83 1.74 -9.07
CA ALA A 269 21.41 1.57 -8.80
C ALA A 269 21.16 0.34 -7.89
N VAL A 270 20.49 0.57 -6.77
CA VAL A 270 20.11 -0.51 -5.84
C VAL A 270 18.59 -0.56 -5.73
N TYR A 271 18.01 -1.73 -6.01
CA TYR A 271 16.60 -1.98 -5.76
C TYR A 271 16.40 -2.39 -4.30
N ALA A 272 15.60 -1.61 -3.57
CA ALA A 272 15.42 -1.79 -2.14
C ALA A 272 14.62 -3.05 -1.74
N GLY A 273 13.95 -3.72 -2.69
CA GLY A 273 13.04 -4.83 -2.42
C GLY A 273 13.62 -5.93 -1.53
N PRO A 274 14.79 -6.54 -1.85
CA PRO A 274 15.40 -7.56 -1.00
C PRO A 274 15.77 -7.07 0.40
N ASP A 275 16.27 -5.84 0.52
CA ASP A 275 16.72 -5.24 1.79
C ASP A 275 15.53 -4.78 2.64
N VAL A 276 14.44 -4.38 2.02
CA VAL A 276 13.20 -4.02 2.73
C VAL A 276 12.67 -5.22 3.52
N ARG A 277 12.80 -6.45 3.00
CA ARG A 277 12.43 -7.69 3.72
C ARG A 277 13.20 -7.85 5.03
N VAL A 278 14.51 -7.59 5.03
CA VAL A 278 15.36 -7.71 6.22
C VAL A 278 14.99 -6.69 7.30
N ARG A 279 14.42 -5.57 6.89
CA ARG A 279 14.02 -4.47 7.78
C ARG A 279 12.56 -4.53 8.21
N TRP A 280 11.75 -5.39 7.60
CA TRP A 280 10.37 -5.59 8.06
C TRP A 280 10.36 -6.49 9.29
N PRO A 281 9.72 -6.04 10.39
CA PRO A 281 9.58 -6.88 11.56
C PRO A 281 8.83 -8.17 11.16
N GLY A 282 9.44 -9.34 11.45
CA GLY A 282 8.78 -10.63 11.26
C GLY A 282 8.93 -11.30 9.89
N ILE A 283 9.74 -10.74 8.97
CA ILE A 283 10.18 -11.45 7.76
C ILE A 283 11.65 -11.82 7.93
N ALA A 284 11.90 -13.02 8.41
CA ALA A 284 13.22 -13.66 8.47
C ALA A 284 13.48 -14.48 7.22
#